data_ae9c0a2995eaf439680f0ec0bf2c8f20
#
_entry.id   ae9c0a2995eaf439680f0ec0bf2c8f20
#
_cell.length_a   1.000
_cell.length_b   1.000
_cell.length_c   1.000
_cell.angle_alpha   90.00
_cell.angle_beta   90.00
_cell.angle_gamma   90.00
#
_symmetry.space_group_name_H-M   'P 1'
#
loop_
_entity.id
_entity.type
_entity.pdbx_description
1 polymer ?
#
loop_
_entity_poly.entity_id
_entity_poly.type
_entity_poly.pdbx_seq_one_letter_code
_entity_poly.pdbx_strand_id
1 'polypeptide(L)'
;MTVRTVSELQIQSVANQVGSLIVVTPVCALLTGETAGETWFLVIALMIATTLWAQLHNAVFDRIEWALCRRVASDRPARLRLVHAISCEASDTIVTFPLILILTGLPWQQALLADVTLTLVGVAYSYVFHWGFDRLRPVAQNA
;
A
#
# COMPACT_ATOMS: atom_id res chain seq x y z
N MET A 1 20.70 -17.96 -6.55
CA MET A 1 19.59 -17.26 -5.89
C MET A 1 18.55 -16.98 -6.96
N THR A 2 17.46 -17.74 -6.99
CA THR A 2 16.41 -17.59 -8.01
C THR A 2 15.50 -16.45 -7.55
N VAL A 3 15.42 -15.39 -8.37
CA VAL A 3 14.50 -14.25 -8.19
C VAL A 3 13.40 -14.35 -9.24
N ARG A 4 12.22 -13.86 -8.91
CA ARG A 4 11.12 -13.71 -9.86
C ARG A 4 11.55 -12.85 -11.04
N THR A 5 11.07 -13.19 -12.23
CA THR A 5 11.28 -12.36 -13.41
C THR A 5 10.55 -11.02 -13.29
N VAL A 6 11.00 -10.01 -14.02
CA VAL A 6 10.35 -8.67 -14.01
C VAL A 6 8.88 -8.77 -14.42
N SER A 7 8.56 -9.63 -15.40
CA SER A 7 7.17 -9.86 -15.84
C SER A 7 6.30 -10.49 -14.75
N GLU A 8 6.83 -11.43 -13.97
CA GLU A 8 6.10 -12.01 -12.84
C GLU A 8 5.84 -11.01 -11.72
N LEU A 9 6.81 -10.13 -11.43
CA LEU A 9 6.63 -9.05 -10.48
C LEU A 9 5.57 -8.05 -10.94
N GLN A 10 5.54 -7.72 -12.23
CA GLN A 10 4.50 -6.86 -12.80
C GLN A 10 3.11 -7.50 -12.72
N ILE A 11 2.98 -8.79 -13.08
CA ILE A 11 1.71 -9.53 -12.96
C ILE A 11 1.24 -9.54 -11.50
N GLN A 12 2.14 -9.83 -10.56
CA GLN A 12 1.84 -9.83 -9.13
C GLN A 12 1.34 -8.45 -8.66
N SER A 13 2.03 -7.37 -9.04
CA SER A 13 1.66 -6.01 -8.69
C SER A 13 0.30 -5.61 -9.26
N VAL A 14 0.06 -5.84 -10.55
CA VAL A 14 -1.22 -5.52 -11.19
C VAL A 14 -2.37 -6.34 -10.60
N ALA A 15 -2.17 -7.64 -10.37
CA ALA A 15 -3.19 -8.50 -9.76
C ALA A 15 -3.51 -8.08 -8.33
N ASN A 16 -2.50 -7.69 -7.53
CA ASN A 16 -2.71 -7.15 -6.19
C ASN A 16 -3.53 -5.85 -6.23
N GLN A 17 -3.21 -4.94 -7.14
CA GLN A 17 -3.91 -3.67 -7.30
C GLN A 17 -5.38 -3.86 -7.70
N VAL A 18 -5.64 -4.70 -8.71
CA VAL A 18 -7.01 -5.00 -9.16
C VAL A 18 -7.82 -5.67 -8.05
N GLY A 19 -7.25 -6.64 -7.36
CA GLY A 19 -7.92 -7.30 -6.25
C GLY A 19 -8.15 -6.36 -5.06
N SER A 20 -7.22 -5.46 -4.76
CA SER A 20 -7.38 -4.42 -3.74
C SER A 20 -8.56 -3.51 -4.07
N LEU A 21 -8.72 -3.07 -5.32
CA LEU A 21 -9.89 -2.30 -5.75
C LEU A 21 -11.20 -3.02 -5.43
N ILE A 22 -11.29 -4.32 -5.72
CA ILE A 22 -12.50 -5.12 -5.50
C ILE A 22 -12.84 -5.23 -4.01
N VAL A 23 -11.82 -5.35 -3.15
CA VAL A 23 -12.01 -5.53 -1.69
C VAL A 23 -12.20 -4.19 -0.98
N VAL A 24 -11.42 -3.18 -1.32
CA VAL A 24 -11.41 -1.87 -0.63
C VAL A 24 -12.64 -1.03 -1.01
N THR A 25 -13.09 -1.09 -2.26
CA THR A 25 -14.23 -0.26 -2.73
C THR A 25 -15.50 -0.46 -1.91
N PRO A 26 -16.03 -1.69 -1.67
CA PRO A 26 -17.25 -1.85 -0.88
C PRO A 26 -17.04 -1.41 0.59
N VAL A 27 -15.87 -1.60 1.17
CA VAL A 27 -15.58 -1.11 2.52
C VAL A 27 -15.57 0.42 2.55
N CYS A 28 -14.97 1.05 1.55
CA CYS A 28 -14.96 2.50 1.40
C CYS A 28 -16.39 3.04 1.29
N ALA A 29 -17.25 2.45 0.45
CA ALA A 29 -18.64 2.85 0.31
C ALA A 29 -19.43 2.76 1.64
N LEU A 30 -19.20 1.70 2.41
CA LEU A 30 -19.83 1.52 3.72
C LEU A 30 -19.38 2.56 4.76
N LEU A 31 -18.10 2.97 4.70
CA LEU A 31 -17.53 3.92 5.66
C LEU A 31 -17.88 5.37 5.32
N THR A 32 -17.96 5.71 4.03
CA THR A 32 -18.19 7.08 3.59
C THR A 32 -19.64 7.39 3.30
N GLY A 33 -20.44 6.37 2.98
CA GLY A 33 -21.83 6.54 2.55
C GLY A 33 -21.97 7.10 1.12
N GLU A 34 -20.87 7.17 0.37
CA GLU A 34 -20.81 7.71 -0.98
C GLU A 34 -21.52 6.81 -2.01
N THR A 35 -21.95 7.41 -3.10
CA THR A 35 -22.48 6.66 -4.25
C THR A 35 -21.40 5.78 -4.88
N ALA A 36 -21.79 4.78 -5.66
CA ALA A 36 -20.84 3.89 -6.32
C ALA A 36 -19.81 4.64 -7.18
N GLY A 37 -20.25 5.67 -7.93
CA GLY A 37 -19.35 6.46 -8.77
C GLY A 37 -18.33 7.28 -7.96
N GLU A 38 -18.77 7.94 -6.90
CA GLU A 38 -17.91 8.71 -6.00
C GLU A 38 -16.92 7.81 -5.26
N THR A 39 -17.39 6.63 -4.80
CA THR A 39 -16.53 5.64 -4.15
C THR A 39 -15.43 5.14 -5.07
N TRP A 40 -15.73 4.81 -6.33
CA TRP A 40 -14.71 4.42 -7.30
C TRP A 40 -13.67 5.52 -7.52
N PHE A 41 -14.15 6.76 -7.69
CA PHE A 41 -13.27 7.91 -7.85
C PHE A 41 -12.35 8.09 -6.64
N LEU A 42 -12.91 8.04 -5.42
CA LEU A 42 -12.15 8.15 -4.18
C LEU A 42 -11.09 7.05 -4.06
N VAL A 43 -11.48 5.78 -4.27
CA VAL A 43 -10.53 4.65 -4.13
C VAL A 43 -9.41 4.73 -5.15
N ILE A 44 -9.69 5.10 -6.39
CA ILE A 44 -8.66 5.31 -7.42
C ILE A 44 -7.74 6.47 -7.04
N ALA A 45 -8.29 7.58 -6.55
CA ALA A 45 -7.50 8.73 -6.11
C ALA A 45 -6.57 8.35 -4.93
N LEU A 46 -7.09 7.61 -3.95
CA LEU A 46 -6.30 7.09 -2.84
C LEU A 46 -5.18 6.16 -3.33
N MET A 47 -5.47 5.23 -4.24
CA MET A 47 -4.45 4.32 -4.78
C MET A 47 -3.33 5.04 -5.51
N ILE A 48 -3.64 6.08 -6.26
CA ILE A 48 -2.62 6.91 -6.93
C ILE A 48 -1.79 7.64 -5.88
N ALA A 49 -2.43 8.26 -4.90
CA ALA A 49 -1.78 9.03 -3.85
C ALA A 49 -0.83 8.14 -3.02
N THR A 50 -1.29 6.99 -2.54
CA THR A 50 -0.48 6.03 -1.76
C THR A 50 0.69 5.49 -2.58
N THR A 51 0.49 5.20 -3.87
CA THR A 51 1.57 4.72 -4.75
C THR A 51 2.66 5.77 -4.91
N LEU A 52 2.29 7.03 -5.16
CA LEU A 52 3.25 8.13 -5.29
C LEU A 52 3.96 8.41 -3.96
N TRP A 53 3.21 8.38 -2.85
CA TRP A 53 3.77 8.58 -1.52
C TRP A 53 4.77 7.49 -1.16
N ALA A 54 4.44 6.21 -1.39
CA ALA A 54 5.34 5.09 -1.12
C ALA A 54 6.66 5.20 -1.90
N GLN A 55 6.62 5.63 -3.16
CA GLN A 55 7.83 5.87 -3.95
C GLN A 55 8.68 7.00 -3.36
N LEU A 56 8.05 8.11 -2.96
CA LEU A 56 8.74 9.22 -2.32
C LEU A 56 9.35 8.81 -0.98
N HIS A 57 8.55 8.14 -0.13
CA HIS A 57 9.02 7.64 1.16
C HIS A 57 10.22 6.69 1.01
N ASN A 58 10.14 5.73 0.08
CA ASN A 58 11.25 4.82 -0.21
C ASN A 58 12.51 5.58 -0.61
N ALA A 59 12.39 6.53 -1.53
CA ALA A 59 13.53 7.31 -2.00
C ALA A 59 14.17 8.16 -0.88
N VAL A 60 13.36 8.75 -0.01
CA VAL A 60 13.83 9.54 1.14
C VAL A 60 14.48 8.65 2.18
N PHE A 61 13.83 7.54 2.54
CA PHE A 61 14.34 6.59 3.52
C PHE A 61 15.67 5.99 3.10
N ASP A 62 15.79 5.56 1.84
CA ASP A 62 17.03 5.00 1.29
C ASP A 62 18.17 6.02 1.30
N ARG A 63 17.88 7.31 1.01
CA ARG A 63 18.90 8.38 1.10
C ARG A 63 19.37 8.61 2.53
N ILE A 64 18.43 8.62 3.50
CA ILE A 64 18.76 8.78 4.91
C ILE A 64 19.61 7.59 5.38
N GLU A 65 19.21 6.35 5.06
CA GLU A 65 19.93 5.15 5.42
C GLU A 65 21.35 5.14 4.83
N TRP A 66 21.47 5.51 3.56
CA TRP A 66 22.78 5.64 2.92
C TRP A 66 23.65 6.73 3.58
N ALA A 67 23.10 7.87 3.91
CA ALA A 67 23.84 8.98 4.54
C ALA A 67 24.34 8.59 5.94
N LEU A 68 23.53 7.89 6.73
CA LEU A 68 23.83 7.56 8.12
C LEU A 68 24.66 6.27 8.26
N CYS A 69 24.37 5.25 7.46
CA CYS A 69 24.90 3.91 7.65
C CYS A 69 25.72 3.39 6.46
N ARG A 70 25.79 4.13 5.35
CA ARG A 70 26.41 3.69 4.09
C ARG A 70 25.89 2.32 3.60
N ARG A 71 24.62 2.05 3.85
CA ARG A 71 23.95 0.78 3.56
C ARG A 71 22.95 0.98 2.42
N VAL A 72 22.83 -0.05 1.56
CA VAL A 72 21.81 -0.13 0.52
C VAL A 72 20.59 -0.93 1.02
N ALA A 73 19.43 -0.72 0.40
CA ALA A 73 18.16 -1.34 0.79
C ALA A 73 18.21 -2.88 0.85
N SER A 74 19.02 -3.53 -0.02
CA SER A 74 19.21 -5.00 -0.02
C SER A 74 19.79 -5.52 1.30
N ASP A 75 20.65 -4.75 1.94
CA ASP A 75 21.40 -5.13 3.15
C ASP A 75 20.71 -4.68 4.44
N ARG A 76 19.49 -4.13 4.31
CA ARG A 76 18.69 -3.63 5.43
C ARG A 76 18.33 -4.75 6.41
N PRO A 77 18.68 -4.63 7.72
CA PRO A 77 18.29 -5.61 8.72
C PRO A 77 16.79 -5.62 8.99
N ALA A 78 16.25 -6.75 9.47
CA ALA A 78 14.83 -6.95 9.69
C ALA A 78 14.16 -5.86 10.55
N ARG A 79 14.83 -5.40 11.60
CA ARG A 79 14.34 -4.31 12.46
C ARG A 79 14.13 -3.01 11.68
N LEU A 80 15.08 -2.66 10.82
CA LEU A 80 14.98 -1.43 10.03
C LEU A 80 13.97 -1.57 8.88
N ARG A 81 13.76 -2.78 8.35
CA ARG A 81 12.65 -3.08 7.42
C ARG A 81 11.29 -2.85 8.08
N LEU A 82 11.15 -3.24 9.34
CA LEU A 82 9.93 -3.00 10.11
C LEU A 82 9.71 -1.51 10.35
N VAL A 83 10.75 -0.77 10.75
CA VAL A 83 10.68 0.70 10.92
C VAL A 83 10.30 1.38 9.61
N HIS A 84 10.92 0.97 8.50
CA HIS A 84 10.57 1.48 7.16
C HIS A 84 9.10 1.24 6.82
N ALA A 85 8.60 0.01 7.02
CA ALA A 85 7.21 -0.33 6.73
C ALA A 85 6.25 0.49 7.61
N ILE A 86 6.47 0.53 8.93
CA ILE A 86 5.61 1.29 9.85
C ILE A 86 5.65 2.80 9.54
N SER A 87 6.83 3.36 9.24
CA SER A 87 6.94 4.77 8.92
C SER A 87 6.27 5.12 7.58
N CYS A 88 6.32 4.21 6.61
CA CYS A 88 5.63 4.38 5.33
C CYS A 88 4.11 4.45 5.55
N GLU A 89 3.53 3.45 6.20
CA GLU A 89 2.09 3.39 6.50
C GLU A 89 1.63 4.56 7.38
N ALA A 90 2.35 4.87 8.45
CA ALA A 90 2.00 5.97 9.33
C ALA A 90 2.07 7.35 8.63
N SER A 91 3.01 7.53 7.71
CA SER A 91 3.15 8.78 6.96
C SER A 91 2.20 8.88 5.76
N ASP A 92 1.68 7.76 5.26
CA ASP A 92 0.69 7.74 4.18
C ASP A 92 -0.58 8.50 4.55
N THR A 93 -1.00 8.41 5.81
CA THR A 93 -2.11 9.20 6.40
C THR A 93 -1.97 10.71 6.16
N ILE A 94 -0.76 11.24 6.01
CA ILE A 94 -0.54 12.67 5.70
C ILE A 94 -1.14 13.05 4.35
N VAL A 95 -1.25 12.10 3.44
CA VAL A 95 -1.77 12.31 2.09
C VAL A 95 -3.21 11.81 1.97
N THR A 96 -3.50 10.62 2.51
CA THR A 96 -4.80 9.96 2.36
C THR A 96 -5.89 10.61 3.19
N PHE A 97 -5.60 10.99 4.44
CA PHE A 97 -6.58 11.63 5.32
C PHE A 97 -7.11 12.97 4.76
N PRO A 98 -6.27 13.95 4.33
CA PRO A 98 -6.77 15.17 3.70
C PRO A 98 -7.55 14.89 2.41
N LEU A 99 -7.16 13.88 1.65
CA LEU A 99 -7.83 13.51 0.41
C LEU A 99 -9.25 12.99 0.69
N ILE A 100 -9.42 12.13 1.69
CA ILE A 100 -10.73 11.67 2.15
C ILE A 100 -11.58 12.86 2.59
N LEU A 101 -11.04 13.75 3.45
CA LEU A 101 -11.76 14.93 3.91
C LEU A 101 -12.28 15.81 2.77
N ILE A 102 -11.44 16.08 1.78
CA ILE A 102 -11.76 16.98 0.65
C ILE A 102 -12.77 16.34 -0.28
N LEU A 103 -12.63 15.04 -0.57
CA LEU A 103 -13.45 14.37 -1.57
C LEU A 103 -14.81 13.92 -1.02
N THR A 104 -14.91 13.64 0.29
CA THR A 104 -16.16 13.15 0.89
C THR A 104 -16.90 14.20 1.71
N GLY A 105 -16.22 15.26 2.16
CA GLY A 105 -16.79 16.24 3.07
C GLY A 105 -17.14 15.68 4.47
N LEU A 106 -16.66 14.49 4.82
CA LEU A 106 -16.91 13.87 6.12
C LEU A 106 -16.33 14.71 7.28
N PRO A 107 -16.94 14.65 8.48
CA PRO A 107 -16.32 15.16 9.69
C PRO A 107 -14.95 14.50 9.92
N TRP A 108 -13.97 15.26 10.43
CA TRP A 108 -12.59 14.81 10.54
C TRP A 108 -12.41 13.47 11.29
N GLN A 109 -13.22 13.21 12.33
CA GLN A 109 -13.17 11.95 13.09
C GLN A 109 -13.61 10.76 12.22
N GLN A 110 -14.63 10.94 11.40
CA GLN A 110 -15.12 9.89 10.49
C GLN A 110 -14.14 9.65 9.34
N ALA A 111 -13.57 10.73 8.79
CA ALA A 111 -12.53 10.61 7.75
C ALA A 111 -11.28 9.91 8.27
N LEU A 112 -10.84 10.21 9.50
CA LEU A 112 -9.71 9.52 10.12
C LEU A 112 -10.01 8.04 10.38
N LEU A 113 -11.21 7.73 10.87
CA LEU A 113 -11.65 6.34 11.06
C LEU A 113 -11.70 5.58 9.74
N ALA A 114 -12.20 6.22 8.68
CA ALA A 114 -12.22 5.65 7.34
C ALA A 114 -10.79 5.38 6.85
N ASP A 115 -9.89 6.34 6.95
CA ASP A 115 -8.48 6.23 6.54
C ASP A 115 -7.77 5.06 7.23
N VAL A 116 -7.83 5.00 8.56
CA VAL A 116 -7.23 3.91 9.33
C VAL A 116 -7.85 2.56 8.98
N THR A 117 -9.18 2.49 8.82
CA THR A 117 -9.85 1.23 8.48
C THR A 117 -9.49 0.76 7.08
N LEU A 118 -9.46 1.66 6.09
CA LEU A 118 -9.07 1.32 4.72
C LEU A 118 -7.61 0.85 4.64
N THR A 119 -6.71 1.50 5.38
CA THR A 119 -5.31 1.08 5.51
C THR A 119 -5.21 -0.34 6.07
N LEU A 120 -5.89 -0.64 7.17
CA LEU A 120 -5.88 -1.97 7.79
C LEU A 120 -6.44 -3.05 6.86
N VAL A 121 -7.54 -2.75 6.16
CA VAL A 121 -8.13 -3.66 5.16
C VAL A 121 -7.18 -3.90 4.00
N GLY A 122 -6.55 -2.85 3.48
CA GLY A 122 -5.56 -2.95 2.41
C GLY A 122 -4.34 -3.79 2.79
N VAL A 123 -3.79 -3.57 3.99
CA VAL A 123 -2.66 -4.35 4.51
C VAL A 123 -3.04 -5.82 4.70
N ALA A 124 -4.19 -6.10 5.31
CA ALA A 124 -4.68 -7.47 5.50
C ALA A 124 -4.91 -8.18 4.16
N TYR A 125 -5.54 -7.49 3.20
CA TYR A 125 -5.72 -8.01 1.85
C TYR A 125 -4.38 -8.32 1.17
N SER A 126 -3.46 -7.38 1.15
CA SER A 126 -2.14 -7.53 0.52
C SER A 126 -1.36 -8.70 1.13
N TYR A 127 -1.42 -8.88 2.45
CA TYR A 127 -0.81 -10.02 3.12
C TYR A 127 -1.38 -11.35 2.61
N VAL A 128 -2.70 -11.50 2.60
CA VAL A 128 -3.38 -12.72 2.12
C VAL A 128 -3.11 -12.95 0.63
N PHE A 129 -3.14 -11.89 -0.17
CA PHE A 129 -2.85 -11.96 -1.60
C PHE A 129 -1.43 -12.47 -1.86
N HIS A 130 -0.41 -11.87 -1.25
CA HIS A 130 0.98 -12.27 -1.46
C HIS A 130 1.23 -13.71 -0.98
N TRP A 131 0.68 -14.07 0.17
CA TRP A 131 0.76 -15.44 0.66
C TRP A 131 0.11 -16.47 -0.29
N GLY A 132 -1.06 -16.15 -0.85
CA GLY A 132 -1.73 -16.99 -1.84
C GLY A 132 -0.98 -17.04 -3.17
N PHE A 133 -0.51 -15.88 -3.65
CA PHE A 133 0.24 -15.78 -4.90
C PHE A 133 1.54 -16.58 -4.86
N ASP A 134 2.26 -16.55 -3.73
CA ASP A 134 3.49 -17.32 -3.55
C ASP A 134 3.26 -18.84 -3.56
N ARG A 135 2.08 -19.29 -3.11
CA ARG A 135 1.70 -20.71 -3.17
C ARG A 135 1.28 -21.14 -4.57
N LEU A 136 0.60 -20.28 -5.31
CA LEU A 136 0.12 -20.58 -6.67
C LEU A 136 1.24 -20.48 -7.71
N ARG A 137 2.21 -19.59 -7.47
CA ARG A 137 3.37 -19.35 -8.34
C ARG A 137 4.67 -19.39 -7.54
N PRO A 138 5.09 -20.58 -7.07
CA PRO A 138 6.35 -20.71 -6.35
C PRO A 138 7.52 -20.35 -7.28
N VAL A 139 8.53 -19.65 -6.74
CA VAL A 139 9.77 -19.39 -7.45
C VAL A 139 10.47 -20.71 -7.68
N ALA A 140 10.68 -21.11 -8.95
CA ALA A 140 11.36 -22.35 -9.28
C ALA A 140 12.80 -22.29 -8.73
N GLN A 141 13.11 -23.16 -7.78
CA GLN A 141 14.49 -23.41 -7.40
C GLN A 141 15.09 -24.25 -8.53
N ASN A 142 15.86 -23.62 -9.43
CA ASN A 142 16.69 -24.40 -10.35
C ASN A 142 17.71 -25.15 -9.49
N ALA A 143 17.55 -26.47 -9.44
CA ALA A 143 18.47 -27.40 -8.84
C ALA A 143 19.84 -27.39 -9.57
#